data_5a6eab8f471636a101b427f8c9b87137
#
_entry.id   5a6eab8f471636a101b427f8c9b87137
#
_cell.length_a   1.000
_cell.length_b   1.000
_cell.length_c   1.000
_cell.angle_alpha   90.00
_cell.angle_beta   90.00
_cell.angle_gamma   90.00
#
_symmetry.space_group_name_H-M   'P 1'
#
loop_
_entity.id
_entity.type
_entity.pdbx_description
1 polymer ?
#
loop_
_entity_poly.entity_id
_entity_poly.type
_entity_poly.pdbx_seq_one_letter_code
_entity_poly.pdbx_strand_id
1 'polypeptide(L)'
;MKKTFLLIGLFVMAISFAGEAFAQKKKPRIGIAGIQIENSVFMPNRQPLVGMPVRMPDYLSPDSVMGQAATWLPALMGRGGGRGPVTKESYDAFVEKSLEIIKANMPYDAFWFYNHGACSVEGVADPEGEFMEKVRSLIGNDVLVTTTMDLHGNASWLVALNCDLITTYRHAPHDDSRESHRRGVVNLLERLESGKGRPAYKAWVAVPVLLSGEWTSTRVEPAKSLYAMIPEVEAMPGVIDAGIWIGYVWGDNCRNQGVVMVYGDDKEQVESGAKKLAQKFW
;
A
#
# COMPACT_ATOMS: atom_id res chain seq x y z
N MET A 1 -54.70 -72.36 -22.39
CA MET A 1 -53.24 -71.93 -22.54
C MET A 1 -53.25 -70.51 -23.01
N LYS A 2 -53.05 -69.51 -22.09
CA LYS A 2 -52.96 -68.08 -22.40
C LYS A 2 -51.53 -67.63 -22.09
N LYS A 3 -50.82 -67.16 -23.13
CA LYS A 3 -49.49 -66.59 -22.98
C LYS A 3 -49.64 -65.11 -22.69
N THR A 4 -49.16 -64.69 -21.54
CA THR A 4 -49.10 -63.29 -21.10
C THR A 4 -47.76 -62.72 -21.55
N PHE A 5 -47.76 -61.72 -22.43
CA PHE A 5 -46.55 -60.94 -22.78
C PHE A 5 -46.37 -59.83 -21.77
N LEU A 6 -45.21 -59.81 -21.12
CA LEU A 6 -44.78 -58.75 -20.20
C LEU A 6 -44.00 -57.71 -21.02
N LEU A 7 -44.55 -56.50 -21.16
CA LEU A 7 -43.86 -55.36 -21.77
C LEU A 7 -43.01 -54.70 -20.64
N ILE A 8 -41.71 -54.76 -20.82
CA ILE A 8 -40.76 -53.99 -19.99
C ILE A 8 -40.58 -52.65 -20.66
N GLY A 9 -41.16 -51.59 -20.10
CA GLY A 9 -40.91 -50.22 -20.53
C GLY A 9 -39.61 -49.74 -20.00
N LEU A 10 -38.62 -49.46 -20.86
CA LEU A 10 -37.39 -48.76 -20.53
C LEU A 10 -37.71 -47.26 -20.33
N PHE A 11 -37.64 -46.81 -19.06
CA PHE A 11 -37.70 -45.40 -18.71
C PHE A 11 -36.26 -44.81 -18.82
N VAL A 12 -35.96 -44.16 -19.95
CA VAL A 12 -34.70 -43.41 -20.09
C VAL A 12 -34.84 -42.07 -19.37
N MET A 13 -34.30 -41.99 -18.19
CA MET A 13 -34.20 -40.73 -17.43
C MET A 13 -33.10 -39.91 -18.05
N ALA A 14 -33.43 -38.91 -18.87
CA ALA A 14 -32.50 -37.90 -19.34
C ALA A 14 -32.12 -36.99 -18.15
N ILE A 15 -30.96 -37.22 -17.59
CA ILE A 15 -30.36 -36.31 -16.58
C ILE A 15 -29.81 -35.12 -17.40
N SER A 16 -30.57 -34.05 -17.42
CA SER A 16 -30.10 -32.75 -17.92
C SER A 16 -29.06 -32.24 -16.94
N PHE A 17 -27.78 -32.40 -17.24
CA PHE A 17 -26.74 -31.63 -16.60
C PHE A 17 -26.91 -30.17 -17.04
N ALA A 18 -27.67 -29.39 -16.27
CA ALA A 18 -27.53 -27.95 -16.29
C ALA A 18 -26.14 -27.62 -15.76
N GLY A 19 -25.18 -27.50 -16.69
CA GLY A 19 -23.88 -26.94 -16.38
C GLY A 19 -24.09 -25.51 -15.91
N GLU A 20 -24.11 -25.29 -14.59
CA GLU A 20 -23.88 -23.97 -14.05
C GLU A 20 -22.50 -23.55 -14.60
N ALA A 21 -22.51 -22.69 -15.62
CA ALA A 21 -21.32 -21.98 -16.01
C ALA A 21 -20.88 -21.17 -14.81
N PHE A 22 -19.88 -21.67 -14.07
CA PHE A 22 -19.17 -20.88 -13.07
C PHE A 22 -18.65 -19.64 -13.81
N ALA A 23 -19.38 -18.53 -13.70
CA ALA A 23 -18.90 -17.26 -14.19
C ALA A 23 -17.57 -16.99 -13.48
N GLN A 24 -16.49 -17.10 -14.23
CA GLN A 24 -15.15 -16.86 -13.70
C GLN A 24 -15.14 -15.44 -13.11
N LYS A 25 -15.03 -15.33 -11.78
CA LYS A 25 -15.06 -14.05 -11.08
C LYS A 25 -14.03 -13.13 -11.74
N LYS A 26 -14.50 -12.00 -12.28
CA LYS A 26 -13.63 -11.04 -12.97
C LYS A 26 -12.50 -10.63 -12.03
N LYS A 27 -11.25 -10.76 -12.48
CA LYS A 27 -10.09 -10.37 -11.69
C LYS A 27 -10.15 -8.87 -11.37
N PRO A 28 -9.88 -8.44 -10.13
CA PRO A 28 -9.83 -7.03 -9.78
C PRO A 28 -8.74 -6.32 -10.60
N ARG A 29 -9.00 -5.08 -10.95
CA ARG A 29 -8.08 -4.20 -11.69
C ARG A 29 -7.35 -3.32 -10.70
N ILE A 30 -6.04 -3.49 -10.58
CA ILE A 30 -5.22 -2.80 -9.59
C ILE A 30 -4.19 -1.92 -10.29
N GLY A 31 -4.32 -0.60 -10.09
CA GLY A 31 -3.33 0.38 -10.55
C GLY A 31 -2.08 0.38 -9.67
N ILE A 32 -0.93 0.72 -10.26
CA ILE A 32 0.34 0.84 -9.52
C ILE A 32 1.06 2.09 -9.99
N ALA A 33 1.46 2.95 -9.04
CA ALA A 33 2.36 4.08 -9.26
C ALA A 33 3.12 4.38 -7.97
N GLY A 34 4.05 5.33 -8.00
CA GLY A 34 4.71 5.76 -6.76
C GLY A 34 5.91 6.65 -7.00
N ILE A 35 6.52 7.08 -5.89
CA ILE A 35 7.76 7.86 -5.87
C ILE A 35 8.76 7.12 -4.98
N GLN A 36 9.83 6.64 -5.59
CA GLN A 36 10.89 5.87 -4.93
C GLN A 36 12.17 6.69 -4.90
N ILE A 37 12.15 7.71 -4.05
CA ILE A 37 13.29 8.63 -3.85
C ILE A 37 13.46 8.90 -2.36
N GLU A 38 14.69 8.89 -1.93
CA GLU A 38 15.17 9.41 -0.65
C GLU A 38 16.23 10.48 -0.96
N ASN A 39 15.93 11.73 -0.66
CA ASN A 39 16.81 12.84 -1.01
C ASN A 39 16.80 13.95 0.05
N SER A 40 17.90 14.67 0.16
CA SER A 40 18.12 15.66 1.20
C SER A 40 18.08 17.09 0.62
N VAL A 41 17.39 17.99 1.32
CA VAL A 41 17.38 19.43 0.98
C VAL A 41 18.72 20.13 1.24
N PHE A 42 19.59 19.52 2.05
CA PHE A 42 20.92 20.05 2.37
C PHE A 42 21.95 19.81 1.28
N MET A 43 21.61 19.01 0.27
CA MET A 43 22.50 18.82 -0.88
C MET A 43 22.38 19.99 -1.85
N PRO A 44 23.53 20.53 -2.34
CA PRO A 44 23.53 21.74 -3.18
C PRO A 44 22.97 21.54 -4.59
N ASN A 45 23.08 20.33 -5.11
CA ASN A 45 22.65 20.02 -6.48
C ASN A 45 21.15 19.66 -6.52
N ARG A 46 20.48 20.11 -7.58
CA ARG A 46 19.11 19.71 -7.91
C ARG A 46 19.14 18.49 -8.83
N GLN A 47 18.03 17.74 -8.82
CA GLN A 47 17.87 16.59 -9.70
C GLN A 47 16.48 16.56 -10.33
N PRO A 48 16.32 15.98 -11.52
CA PRO A 48 14.99 15.71 -12.06
C PRO A 48 14.34 14.51 -11.39
N LEU A 49 13.02 14.52 -11.31
CA LEU A 49 12.20 13.32 -11.08
C LEU A 49 11.90 12.69 -12.44
N VAL A 50 12.39 11.49 -12.66
CA VAL A 50 12.19 10.78 -13.92
C VAL A 50 11.11 9.70 -13.73
N GLY A 51 10.06 9.77 -14.54
CA GLY A 51 9.04 8.72 -14.61
C GLY A 51 9.55 7.50 -15.36
N MET A 52 9.70 6.39 -14.68
CA MET A 52 10.12 5.12 -15.26
C MET A 52 8.98 4.10 -15.22
N PRO A 53 8.94 3.12 -16.13
CA PRO A 53 8.00 1.99 -16.01
C PRO A 53 8.17 1.30 -14.65
N VAL A 54 7.06 0.95 -14.02
CA VAL A 54 7.07 0.17 -12.79
C VAL A 54 7.67 -1.21 -13.05
N ARG A 55 8.76 -1.53 -12.38
CA ARG A 55 9.31 -2.89 -12.40
C ARG A 55 8.52 -3.76 -11.44
N MET A 56 7.75 -4.70 -12.00
CA MET A 56 6.94 -5.60 -11.20
C MET A 56 7.84 -6.51 -10.34
N PRO A 57 7.55 -6.64 -9.03
CA PRO A 57 8.26 -7.60 -8.18
C PRO A 57 7.99 -9.04 -8.62
N ASP A 58 8.91 -9.94 -8.29
CA ASP A 58 8.84 -11.37 -8.65
C ASP A 58 7.59 -12.07 -8.09
N TYR A 59 7.13 -11.70 -6.90
CA TYR A 59 5.91 -12.23 -6.30
C TYR A 59 4.61 -11.78 -7.02
N LEU A 60 4.70 -10.83 -7.95
CA LEU A 60 3.63 -10.42 -8.88
C LEU A 60 3.92 -10.87 -10.32
N SER A 61 4.85 -11.79 -10.53
CA SER A 61 5.08 -12.37 -11.87
C SER A 61 3.81 -13.04 -12.39
N PRO A 62 3.60 -13.11 -13.71
CA PRO A 62 2.40 -13.72 -14.30
C PRO A 62 2.14 -15.16 -13.86
N ASP A 63 3.18 -15.88 -13.46
CA ASP A 63 3.11 -17.29 -13.03
C ASP A 63 2.88 -17.42 -11.51
N SER A 64 3.00 -16.34 -10.75
CA SER A 64 2.80 -16.36 -9.30
C SER A 64 1.31 -16.32 -8.93
N VAL A 65 0.96 -16.86 -7.76
CA VAL A 65 -0.41 -16.82 -7.23
C VAL A 65 -0.91 -15.37 -7.12
N MET A 66 -0.10 -14.47 -6.59
CA MET A 66 -0.47 -13.06 -6.44
C MET A 66 -0.53 -12.33 -7.79
N GLY A 67 0.35 -12.65 -8.73
CA GLY A 67 0.32 -12.11 -10.09
C GLY A 67 -0.97 -12.49 -10.82
N GLN A 68 -1.46 -13.72 -10.59
CA GLN A 68 -2.70 -14.22 -11.18
C GLN A 68 -3.98 -13.74 -10.46
N ALA A 69 -3.86 -13.23 -9.22
CA ALA A 69 -5.01 -12.81 -8.41
C ALA A 69 -5.71 -11.55 -8.95
N ALA A 70 -5.01 -10.72 -9.74
CA ALA A 70 -5.50 -9.45 -10.25
C ALA A 70 -5.03 -9.15 -11.67
N THR A 71 -5.64 -8.15 -12.30
CA THR A 71 -5.10 -7.47 -13.47
C THR A 71 -4.30 -6.27 -12.98
N TRP A 72 -2.98 -6.38 -13.02
CA TRP A 72 -2.05 -5.35 -12.58
C TRP A 72 -1.82 -4.32 -13.68
N LEU A 73 -2.02 -3.04 -13.39
CA LEU A 73 -2.01 -1.92 -14.34
C LEU A 73 -0.96 -0.88 -13.90
N PRO A 74 0.33 -1.14 -14.18
CA PRO A 74 1.40 -0.23 -13.80
C PRO A 74 1.34 1.07 -14.60
N ALA A 75 1.49 2.22 -13.92
CA ALA A 75 1.72 3.52 -14.53
C ALA A 75 3.21 3.88 -14.46
N LEU A 76 3.59 4.92 -13.69
CA LEU A 76 4.98 5.34 -13.58
C LEU A 76 5.49 5.24 -12.14
N MET A 77 6.79 4.99 -12.04
CA MET A 77 7.58 5.11 -10.82
C MET A 77 8.51 6.32 -10.94
N GLY A 78 8.34 7.30 -10.06
CA GLY A 78 9.25 8.44 -9.95
C GLY A 78 10.57 8.02 -9.33
N ARG A 79 11.65 8.27 -10.05
CA ARG A 79 13.02 7.96 -9.64
C ARG A 79 13.91 9.19 -9.81
N GLY A 80 14.94 9.30 -8.96
CA GLY A 80 15.99 10.32 -9.09
C GLY A 80 17.35 9.68 -9.22
N GLY A 81 18.28 10.39 -9.88
CA GLY A 81 19.67 9.93 -10.06
C GLY A 81 20.67 10.56 -9.09
N GLY A 82 20.22 11.51 -8.26
CA GLY A 82 21.05 12.25 -7.32
C GLY A 82 20.50 12.19 -5.89
N ARG A 83 21.10 12.96 -4.99
CA ARG A 83 20.72 13.04 -3.58
C ARG A 83 20.09 14.38 -3.17
N GLY A 84 20.09 15.38 -4.05
CA GLY A 84 19.53 16.70 -3.78
C GLY A 84 18.03 16.80 -4.08
N PRO A 85 17.42 17.95 -3.76
CA PRO A 85 16.00 18.15 -3.98
C PRO A 85 15.60 17.99 -5.46
N VAL A 86 14.43 17.45 -5.68
CA VAL A 86 13.80 17.37 -7.00
C VAL A 86 13.35 18.76 -7.43
N THR A 87 13.54 19.11 -8.70
CA THR A 87 12.98 20.35 -9.26
C THR A 87 11.45 20.25 -9.37
N LYS A 88 10.78 21.34 -9.03
CA LYS A 88 9.31 21.39 -9.13
C LYS A 88 8.81 21.10 -10.55
N GLU A 89 9.48 21.64 -11.57
CA GLU A 89 9.13 21.41 -12.97
C GLU A 89 9.10 19.91 -13.33
N SER A 90 10.13 19.15 -12.94
CA SER A 90 10.20 17.72 -13.24
C SER A 90 9.18 16.91 -12.43
N TYR A 91 8.88 17.34 -11.20
CA TYR A 91 7.82 16.75 -10.39
C TYR A 91 6.44 16.97 -11.03
N ASP A 92 6.13 18.19 -11.44
CA ASP A 92 4.86 18.51 -12.08
C ASP A 92 4.68 17.69 -13.38
N ALA A 93 5.71 17.61 -14.22
CA ALA A 93 5.69 16.79 -15.44
C ALA A 93 5.51 15.29 -15.15
N PHE A 94 6.15 14.77 -14.10
CA PHE A 94 5.96 13.38 -13.66
C PHE A 94 4.51 13.13 -13.22
N VAL A 95 3.95 14.03 -12.41
CA VAL A 95 2.57 13.91 -11.92
C VAL A 95 1.58 13.96 -13.07
N GLU A 96 1.69 14.93 -13.97
CA GLU A 96 0.84 15.06 -15.14
C GLU A 96 0.85 13.79 -15.99
N LYS A 97 2.05 13.31 -16.33
CA LYS A 97 2.20 12.10 -17.14
C LYS A 97 1.66 10.85 -16.46
N SER A 98 1.86 10.74 -15.14
CA SER A 98 1.31 9.63 -14.36
C SER A 98 -0.22 9.65 -14.37
N LEU A 99 -0.84 10.81 -14.18
CA LEU A 99 -2.31 10.96 -14.20
C LEU A 99 -2.90 10.64 -15.58
N GLU A 100 -2.24 11.02 -16.69
CA GLU A 100 -2.66 10.62 -18.05
C GLU A 100 -2.73 9.09 -18.19
N ILE A 101 -1.67 8.38 -17.77
CA ILE A 101 -1.61 6.91 -17.88
C ILE A 101 -2.64 6.26 -16.96
N ILE A 102 -2.79 6.77 -15.72
CA ILE A 102 -3.79 6.26 -14.77
C ILE A 102 -5.19 6.45 -15.34
N LYS A 103 -5.51 7.63 -15.88
CA LYS A 103 -6.81 7.91 -16.50
C LYS A 103 -7.11 6.99 -17.67
N ALA A 104 -6.13 6.70 -18.52
CA ALA A 104 -6.30 5.82 -19.68
C ALA A 104 -6.59 4.36 -19.29
N ASN A 105 -6.20 3.94 -18.09
CA ASN A 105 -6.38 2.57 -17.60
C ASN A 105 -7.61 2.38 -16.68
N MET A 106 -8.39 3.42 -16.41
CA MET A 106 -9.61 3.33 -15.59
C MET A 106 -10.67 2.39 -16.22
N PRO A 107 -11.60 1.83 -15.43
CA PRO A 107 -11.73 1.93 -13.98
C PRO A 107 -10.80 0.98 -13.22
N TYR A 108 -10.60 1.28 -11.92
CA TYR A 108 -9.86 0.44 -10.99
C TYR A 108 -10.76 -0.07 -9.87
N ASP A 109 -10.47 -1.28 -9.34
CA ASP A 109 -11.05 -1.79 -8.10
C ASP A 109 -10.17 -1.41 -6.90
N ALA A 110 -8.86 -1.31 -7.14
CA ALA A 110 -7.90 -0.86 -6.14
C ALA A 110 -6.69 -0.15 -6.77
N PHE A 111 -5.89 0.52 -5.93
CA PHE A 111 -4.67 1.20 -6.33
C PHE A 111 -3.57 1.01 -5.28
N TRP A 112 -2.36 0.66 -5.72
CA TRP A 112 -1.19 0.49 -4.86
C TRP A 112 -0.15 1.56 -5.16
N PHE A 113 0.12 2.40 -4.16
CA PHE A 113 1.26 3.31 -4.19
C PHE A 113 2.51 2.64 -3.63
N TYR A 114 3.52 2.52 -4.45
CA TYR A 114 4.82 2.03 -4.08
C TYR A 114 5.73 3.24 -3.77
N ASN A 115 5.59 3.81 -2.57
CA ASN A 115 6.29 5.02 -2.16
C ASN A 115 7.47 4.73 -1.24
N HIS A 116 8.50 5.61 -1.28
CA HIS A 116 9.49 5.67 -0.21
C HIS A 116 8.97 6.48 0.98
N GLY A 117 8.50 7.69 0.74
CA GLY A 117 8.04 8.63 1.76
C GLY A 117 9.05 9.74 2.11
N ALA A 118 10.21 9.76 1.44
CA ALA A 118 11.29 10.70 1.74
C ALA A 118 11.66 11.60 0.53
N CYS A 119 10.73 11.81 -0.38
CA CYS A 119 10.92 12.72 -1.49
C CYS A 119 10.83 14.17 -1.04
N SER A 120 11.84 14.96 -1.37
CA SER A 120 11.85 16.41 -1.21
C SER A 120 11.86 17.07 -2.59
N VAL A 121 10.91 17.98 -2.81
CA VAL A 121 10.71 18.73 -4.05
C VAL A 121 10.73 20.22 -3.74
N GLU A 122 11.38 21.04 -4.56
CA GLU A 122 11.41 22.48 -4.37
C GLU A 122 10.00 23.06 -4.36
N GLY A 123 9.68 23.79 -3.29
CA GLY A 123 8.38 24.47 -3.15
C GLY A 123 7.16 23.58 -3.00
N VAL A 124 7.36 22.26 -2.76
CA VAL A 124 6.27 21.29 -2.49
C VAL A 124 6.44 20.73 -1.09
N ALA A 125 5.44 20.92 -0.25
CA ALA A 125 5.50 20.52 1.15
C ALA A 125 5.38 19.01 1.36
N ASP A 126 4.55 18.33 0.58
CA ASP A 126 4.27 16.90 0.69
C ASP A 126 4.12 16.25 -0.70
N PRO A 127 5.23 15.98 -1.40
CA PRO A 127 5.18 15.48 -2.78
C PRO A 127 4.43 14.15 -2.93
N GLU A 128 4.64 13.20 -2.02
CA GLU A 128 3.94 11.92 -2.04
C GLU A 128 2.45 12.08 -1.72
N GLY A 129 2.12 12.86 -0.68
CA GLY A 129 0.74 13.11 -0.27
C GLY A 129 -0.06 13.87 -1.34
N GLU A 130 0.53 14.91 -1.96
CA GLU A 130 -0.11 15.66 -3.05
C GLU A 130 -0.31 14.81 -4.30
N PHE A 131 0.65 13.95 -4.64
CA PHE A 131 0.48 13.00 -5.74
C PHE A 131 -0.66 12.01 -5.47
N MET A 132 -0.71 11.45 -4.25
CA MET A 132 -1.78 10.53 -3.84
C MET A 132 -3.16 11.20 -3.83
N GLU A 133 -3.25 12.44 -3.39
CA GLU A 133 -4.49 13.22 -3.41
C GLU A 133 -5.01 13.44 -4.84
N LYS A 134 -4.12 13.81 -5.77
CA LYS A 134 -4.48 13.98 -7.19
C LYS A 134 -4.95 12.66 -7.82
N VAL A 135 -4.27 11.56 -7.52
CA VAL A 135 -4.70 10.23 -7.99
C VAL A 135 -6.03 9.84 -7.36
N ARG A 136 -6.21 10.03 -6.05
CA ARG A 136 -7.47 9.76 -5.35
C ARG A 136 -8.64 10.54 -5.97
N SER A 137 -8.42 11.83 -6.26
CA SER A 137 -9.41 12.68 -6.92
C SER A 137 -9.79 12.18 -8.32
N LEU A 138 -8.84 11.57 -9.04
CA LEU A 138 -9.06 11.03 -10.37
C LEU A 138 -9.80 9.68 -10.35
N ILE A 139 -9.36 8.73 -9.49
CA ILE A 139 -9.91 7.37 -9.47
C ILE A 139 -11.20 7.25 -8.65
N GLY A 140 -11.49 8.23 -7.79
CA GLY A 140 -12.68 8.28 -6.95
C GLY A 140 -12.51 7.62 -5.59
N ASN A 141 -13.54 7.80 -4.76
CA ASN A 141 -13.50 7.36 -3.37
C ASN A 141 -13.83 5.88 -3.17
N ASP A 142 -14.40 5.18 -4.11
CA ASP A 142 -14.78 3.77 -3.98
C ASP A 142 -13.61 2.81 -4.24
N VAL A 143 -12.53 3.29 -4.86
CA VAL A 143 -11.32 2.51 -5.11
C VAL A 143 -10.55 2.31 -3.81
N LEU A 144 -10.22 1.05 -3.48
CA LEU A 144 -9.41 0.74 -2.30
C LEU A 144 -7.93 1.10 -2.56
N VAL A 145 -7.37 1.99 -1.75
CA VAL A 145 -5.98 2.46 -1.92
C VAL A 145 -5.07 1.94 -0.82
N THR A 146 -3.95 1.37 -1.23
CA THR A 146 -2.87 0.94 -0.32
C THR A 146 -1.56 1.65 -0.65
N THR A 147 -0.71 1.83 0.34
CA THR A 147 0.70 2.21 0.16
C THR A 147 1.62 1.37 1.02
N THR A 148 2.84 1.14 0.53
CA THR A 148 3.92 0.58 1.33
C THR A 148 5.08 1.56 1.30
N MET A 149 5.62 1.86 2.48
CA MET A 149 6.64 2.90 2.67
C MET A 149 7.82 2.40 3.48
N ASP A 150 8.95 3.06 3.31
CA ASP A 150 10.08 2.94 4.22
C ASP A 150 9.72 3.50 5.61
N LEU A 151 10.28 2.93 6.67
CA LEU A 151 10.09 3.43 8.04
C LEU A 151 10.75 4.81 8.26
N HIS A 152 11.71 5.21 7.43
CA HIS A 152 12.26 6.56 7.37
C HIS A 152 11.44 7.51 6.48
N GLY A 153 10.33 7.06 5.93
CA GLY A 153 9.39 7.92 5.20
C GLY A 153 8.63 8.85 6.15
N ASN A 154 8.17 9.97 5.61
CA ASN A 154 7.27 10.90 6.29
C ASN A 154 5.81 10.51 6.02
N ALA A 155 5.20 9.72 6.92
CA ALA A 155 3.80 9.33 6.83
C ALA A 155 2.90 10.52 7.23
N SER A 156 2.74 11.47 6.33
CA SER A 156 2.00 12.69 6.55
C SER A 156 0.50 12.45 6.77
N TRP A 157 -0.17 13.48 7.31
CA TRP A 157 -1.62 13.48 7.40
C TRP A 157 -2.31 13.34 6.02
N LEU A 158 -1.72 13.96 4.97
CA LEU A 158 -2.26 13.88 3.62
C LEU A 158 -2.13 12.46 3.03
N VAL A 159 -1.01 11.78 3.28
CA VAL A 159 -0.85 10.34 2.97
C VAL A 159 -1.90 9.52 3.71
N ALA A 160 -2.08 9.76 5.01
CA ALA A 160 -3.06 9.05 5.82
C ALA A 160 -4.51 9.24 5.34
N LEU A 161 -4.88 10.43 4.86
CA LEU A 161 -6.21 10.71 4.32
C LEU A 161 -6.48 9.99 3.00
N ASN A 162 -5.48 9.89 2.14
CA ASN A 162 -5.65 9.38 0.78
C ASN A 162 -5.38 7.87 0.63
N CYS A 163 -4.90 7.20 1.68
CA CYS A 163 -4.74 5.74 1.73
C CYS A 163 -5.70 5.08 2.70
N ASP A 164 -6.17 3.90 2.33
CA ASP A 164 -7.04 3.07 3.17
C ASP A 164 -6.21 2.06 3.98
N LEU A 165 -5.18 1.48 3.36
CA LEU A 165 -4.24 0.51 3.94
C LEU A 165 -2.82 1.06 3.84
N ILE A 166 -2.07 1.06 4.94
CA ILE A 166 -0.71 1.62 4.95
C ILE A 166 0.22 0.66 5.67
N THR A 167 1.22 0.19 4.95
CA THR A 167 2.23 -0.75 5.44
C THR A 167 3.60 -0.09 5.46
N THR A 168 4.42 -0.38 6.47
CA THR A 168 5.81 0.10 6.53
C THR A 168 6.79 -1.03 6.78
N TYR A 169 8.07 -0.80 6.47
CA TYR A 169 9.14 -1.68 6.88
C TYR A 169 9.24 -1.72 8.41
N ARG A 170 9.72 -2.83 8.94
CA ARG A 170 9.90 -3.03 10.38
C ARG A 170 11.37 -3.08 10.78
N HIS A 171 12.24 -3.15 9.80
CA HIS A 171 13.67 -3.30 10.03
C HIS A 171 14.48 -2.13 9.45
N ALA A 172 15.42 -1.66 10.24
CA ALA A 172 16.56 -0.86 9.82
C ALA A 172 17.85 -1.56 10.33
N PRO A 173 18.69 -2.12 9.44
CA PRO A 173 18.62 -2.13 7.95
C PRO A 173 17.41 -2.87 7.37
N HIS A 174 17.02 -2.49 6.15
CA HIS A 174 15.77 -2.88 5.46
C HIS A 174 15.83 -4.30 4.84
N ASP A 175 16.15 -5.32 5.60
CA ASP A 175 16.18 -6.70 5.15
C ASP A 175 14.76 -7.30 4.96
N ASP A 176 13.73 -6.61 5.47
CA ASP A 176 12.32 -6.97 5.34
C ASP A 176 11.57 -6.18 4.24
N SER A 177 12.23 -5.32 3.47
CA SER A 177 11.57 -4.44 2.49
C SER A 177 10.68 -5.20 1.50
N ARG A 178 11.18 -6.32 0.95
CA ARG A 178 10.42 -7.17 0.03
C ARG A 178 9.18 -7.77 0.70
N GLU A 179 9.31 -8.26 1.93
CA GLU A 179 8.21 -8.86 2.69
C GLU A 179 7.17 -7.80 3.08
N SER A 180 7.60 -6.59 3.46
CA SER A 180 6.71 -5.49 3.77
C SER A 180 5.87 -5.06 2.55
N HIS A 181 6.48 -4.98 1.37
CA HIS A 181 5.72 -4.74 0.13
C HIS A 181 4.73 -5.87 -0.17
N ARG A 182 5.16 -7.12 0.00
CA ARG A 182 4.28 -8.28 -0.17
C ARG A 182 3.10 -8.25 0.81
N ARG A 183 3.34 -7.90 2.10
CA ARG A 183 2.31 -7.77 3.13
C ARG A 183 1.27 -6.71 2.76
N GLY A 184 1.70 -5.54 2.29
CA GLY A 184 0.77 -4.50 1.81
C GLY A 184 -0.13 -4.97 0.67
N VAL A 185 0.42 -5.75 -0.27
CA VAL A 185 -0.36 -6.35 -1.36
C VAL A 185 -1.28 -7.46 -0.87
N VAL A 186 -0.84 -8.29 0.08
CA VAL A 186 -1.70 -9.33 0.70
C VAL A 186 -2.90 -8.69 1.38
N ASN A 187 -2.68 -7.68 2.23
CA ASN A 187 -3.77 -6.96 2.91
C ASN A 187 -4.78 -6.38 1.89
N LEU A 188 -4.29 -5.85 0.77
CA LEU A 188 -5.15 -5.33 -0.31
C LEU A 188 -6.00 -6.44 -0.95
N LEU A 189 -5.38 -7.54 -1.34
CA LEU A 189 -6.05 -8.66 -2.01
C LEU A 189 -7.10 -9.32 -1.09
N GLU A 190 -6.78 -9.53 0.19
CA GLU A 190 -7.70 -10.09 1.19
C GLU A 190 -8.92 -9.19 1.41
N ARG A 191 -8.74 -7.86 1.44
CA ARG A 191 -9.86 -6.91 1.54
C ARG A 191 -10.76 -6.94 0.31
N LEU A 192 -10.19 -7.03 -0.89
CA LEU A 192 -10.95 -7.17 -2.14
C LEU A 192 -11.69 -8.52 -2.20
N GLU A 193 -11.04 -9.62 -1.83
CA GLU A 193 -11.62 -10.95 -1.87
C GLU A 193 -12.77 -11.10 -0.88
N SER A 194 -12.59 -10.61 0.35
CA SER A 194 -13.62 -10.64 1.40
C SER A 194 -14.78 -9.69 1.16
N GLY A 195 -14.66 -8.75 0.22
CA GLY A 195 -15.67 -7.72 -0.05
C GLY A 195 -15.85 -6.69 1.08
N LYS A 196 -14.98 -6.69 2.10
CA LYS A 196 -15.07 -5.77 3.24
C LYS A 196 -14.70 -4.32 2.90
N GLY A 197 -14.02 -4.09 1.76
CA GLY A 197 -13.61 -2.75 1.34
C GLY A 197 -12.64 -2.08 2.33
N ARG A 198 -12.81 -0.81 2.59
CA ARG A 198 -11.96 -0.06 3.53
C ARG A 198 -12.05 -0.58 4.95
N PRO A 199 -10.95 -0.54 5.71
CA PRO A 199 -11.01 -0.68 7.17
C PRO A 199 -11.95 0.37 7.77
N ALA A 200 -12.75 -0.03 8.75
CA ALA A 200 -13.72 0.87 9.36
C ALA A 200 -13.04 1.98 10.18
N TYR A 201 -11.83 1.72 10.70
CA TYR A 201 -11.11 2.63 11.58
C TYR A 201 -9.63 2.66 11.23
N LYS A 202 -9.06 3.88 11.34
CA LYS A 202 -7.63 4.14 11.17
C LYS A 202 -7.21 5.22 12.17
N ALA A 203 -6.23 4.93 12.98
CA ALA A 203 -5.59 5.88 13.87
C ALA A 203 -4.27 6.35 13.26
N TRP A 204 -4.07 7.66 13.18
CA TRP A 204 -2.81 8.31 12.84
C TRP A 204 -2.40 9.17 14.04
N VAL A 205 -1.21 8.93 14.58
CA VAL A 205 -0.71 9.63 15.76
C VAL A 205 0.67 10.20 15.45
N ALA A 206 0.77 11.53 15.44
CA ALA A 206 2.05 12.22 15.39
C ALA A 206 2.76 12.10 16.73
N VAL A 207 4.02 11.69 16.71
CA VAL A 207 4.88 11.64 17.88
C VAL A 207 6.02 12.63 17.64
N PRO A 208 6.22 13.65 18.49
CA PRO A 208 7.20 14.72 18.25
C PRO A 208 8.63 14.24 18.52
N VAL A 209 9.03 13.17 17.85
CA VAL A 209 10.38 12.61 17.82
C VAL A 209 10.97 12.87 16.43
N LEU A 210 12.18 13.38 16.40
CA LEU A 210 12.94 13.65 15.19
C LEU A 210 14.36 13.11 15.35
N LEU A 211 14.66 12.04 14.63
CA LEU A 211 15.96 11.36 14.66
C LEU A 211 16.46 11.11 13.24
N SER A 212 17.77 11.16 13.06
CA SER A 212 18.35 10.70 11.80
C SER A 212 18.30 9.16 11.70
N GLY A 213 18.23 8.63 10.48
CA GLY A 213 18.17 7.19 10.23
C GLY A 213 19.32 6.40 10.86
N GLU A 214 20.49 7.01 11.00
CA GLU A 214 21.68 6.41 11.61
C GLU A 214 21.50 6.05 13.08
N TRP A 215 20.55 6.70 13.77
CA TRP A 215 20.22 6.47 15.19
C TRP A 215 19.02 5.55 15.41
N THR A 216 18.46 4.97 14.34
CA THR A 216 17.17 4.29 14.38
C THR A 216 17.24 2.82 13.97
N SER A 217 18.41 2.19 14.16
CA SER A 217 18.55 0.75 13.90
C SER A 217 17.60 -0.06 14.79
N THR A 218 16.73 -0.85 14.18
CA THR A 218 15.79 -1.73 14.91
C THR A 218 16.45 -2.98 15.50
N ARG A 219 17.76 -3.12 15.36
CA ARG A 219 18.56 -4.20 15.96
C ARG A 219 19.11 -3.86 17.32
N VAL A 220 19.07 -2.58 17.70
CA VAL A 220 19.58 -2.06 18.98
C VAL A 220 18.53 -1.20 19.70
N GLU A 221 18.68 -1.03 21.02
CA GLU A 221 17.80 -0.17 21.80
C GLU A 221 18.04 1.33 21.48
N PRO A 222 16.99 2.17 21.56
CA PRO A 222 15.62 1.86 21.98
C PRO A 222 14.69 1.33 20.88
N ALA A 223 15.06 1.45 19.61
CA ALA A 223 14.20 1.07 18.48
C ALA A 223 13.85 -0.43 18.48
N LYS A 224 14.77 -1.30 18.89
CA LYS A 224 14.54 -2.75 18.98
C LYS A 224 13.30 -3.08 19.81
N SER A 225 13.21 -2.58 21.03
CA SER A 225 12.05 -2.85 21.90
C SER A 225 10.77 -2.18 21.42
N LEU A 226 10.86 -1.02 20.77
CA LEU A 226 9.72 -0.33 20.20
C LEU A 226 9.10 -1.14 19.04
N TYR A 227 9.91 -1.53 18.05
CA TYR A 227 9.42 -2.27 16.89
C TYR A 227 8.97 -3.70 17.23
N ALA A 228 9.53 -4.30 18.29
CA ALA A 228 9.09 -5.61 18.80
C ALA A 228 7.65 -5.62 19.32
N MET A 229 7.03 -4.46 19.58
CA MET A 229 5.64 -4.37 20.00
C MET A 229 4.63 -4.44 18.82
N ILE A 230 5.06 -4.23 17.59
CA ILE A 230 4.15 -4.21 16.44
C ILE A 230 3.37 -5.53 16.31
N PRO A 231 3.98 -6.74 16.36
CA PRO A 231 3.24 -7.99 16.27
C PRO A 231 2.20 -8.18 17.37
N GLU A 232 2.41 -7.65 18.57
CA GLU A 232 1.40 -7.71 19.64
C GLU A 232 0.17 -6.87 19.31
N VAL A 233 0.36 -5.70 18.69
CA VAL A 233 -0.73 -4.83 18.26
C VAL A 233 -1.49 -5.44 17.08
N GLU A 234 -0.79 -6.03 16.12
CA GLU A 234 -1.42 -6.73 14.99
C GLU A 234 -2.22 -7.96 15.42
N ALA A 235 -1.82 -8.62 16.52
CA ALA A 235 -2.58 -9.75 17.07
C ALA A 235 -3.87 -9.32 17.81
N MET A 236 -4.11 -8.02 18.01
CA MET A 236 -5.33 -7.52 18.64
C MET A 236 -6.55 -7.77 17.73
N PRO A 237 -7.70 -8.19 18.28
CA PRO A 237 -8.88 -8.51 17.48
C PRO A 237 -9.32 -7.36 16.57
N GLY A 238 -9.48 -7.64 15.27
CA GLY A 238 -9.94 -6.64 14.30
C GLY A 238 -8.88 -5.64 13.83
N VAL A 239 -7.65 -5.67 14.34
CA VAL A 239 -6.51 -4.95 13.77
C VAL A 239 -6.03 -5.68 12.52
N ILE A 240 -5.70 -4.94 11.46
CA ILE A 240 -5.21 -5.48 10.18
C ILE A 240 -3.71 -5.30 10.06
N ASP A 241 -3.20 -4.10 10.34
CA ASP A 241 -1.77 -3.80 10.29
C ASP A 241 -1.46 -2.62 11.22
N ALA A 242 -0.21 -2.54 11.64
CA ALA A 242 0.33 -1.46 12.46
C ALA A 242 1.72 -1.06 11.96
N GLY A 243 2.02 0.23 11.98
CA GLY A 243 3.29 0.75 11.51
C GLY A 243 3.82 1.90 12.38
N ILE A 244 5.13 2.01 12.40
CA ILE A 244 5.88 3.10 13.05
C ILE A 244 6.80 3.70 12.01
N TRP A 245 6.68 5.00 11.77
CA TRP A 245 7.57 5.80 10.94
C TRP A 245 8.42 6.69 11.82
N ILE A 246 9.71 6.65 11.63
CA ILE A 246 10.66 7.55 12.32
C ILE A 246 10.64 8.94 11.67
N GLY A 247 10.28 9.00 10.39
CA GLY A 247 10.37 10.20 9.58
C GLY A 247 11.74 10.37 8.95
N TYR A 248 11.88 11.38 8.09
CA TYR A 248 13.08 11.63 7.33
C TYR A 248 13.60 13.05 7.58
N VAL A 249 14.47 13.19 8.55
CA VAL A 249 15.01 14.48 9.04
C VAL A 249 15.69 15.31 7.94
N TRP A 250 16.34 14.68 6.97
CA TRP A 250 17.04 15.34 5.89
C TRP A 250 16.14 16.00 4.86
N GLY A 251 14.81 15.78 4.97
CA GLY A 251 13.80 16.49 4.19
C GLY A 251 13.51 17.90 4.68
N ASP A 252 13.83 18.21 5.95
CA ASP A 252 13.66 19.52 6.62
C ASP A 252 12.34 20.22 6.24
N ASN A 253 11.23 19.56 6.52
CA ASN A 253 9.91 20.09 6.20
C ASN A 253 8.88 19.79 7.32
N CYS A 254 7.69 20.41 7.23
CA CYS A 254 6.67 20.35 8.27
C CYS A 254 6.08 18.95 8.55
N ARG A 255 6.34 17.96 7.70
CA ARG A 255 5.90 16.56 7.89
C ARG A 255 6.95 15.67 8.56
N ASN A 256 8.15 16.22 8.87
CA ASN A 256 9.22 15.51 9.55
C ASN A 256 8.88 15.28 11.02
N GLN A 257 8.39 14.10 11.34
CA GLN A 257 8.06 13.68 12.71
C GLN A 257 7.92 12.16 12.77
N GLY A 258 7.99 11.61 13.97
CA GLY A 258 7.57 10.24 14.23
C GLY A 258 6.07 10.08 14.02
N VAL A 259 5.65 8.95 13.46
CA VAL A 259 4.23 8.64 13.25
C VAL A 259 3.94 7.19 13.62
N VAL A 260 2.83 6.98 14.30
CA VAL A 260 2.25 5.65 14.50
C VAL A 260 0.93 5.58 13.74
N MET A 261 0.73 4.50 13.00
CA MET A 261 -0.57 4.21 12.37
C MET A 261 -1.00 2.80 12.70
N VAL A 262 -2.28 2.66 13.04
CA VAL A 262 -2.95 1.36 13.21
C VAL A 262 -4.28 1.43 12.51
N TYR A 263 -4.67 0.38 11.80
CA TYR A 263 -5.96 0.33 11.14
C TYR A 263 -6.60 -1.06 11.22
N GLY A 264 -7.93 -1.08 11.15
CA GLY A 264 -8.70 -2.31 11.30
C GLY A 264 -10.21 -2.08 11.33
N ASP A 265 -10.94 -3.10 11.75
CA ASP A 265 -12.40 -3.09 11.79
C ASP A 265 -12.97 -2.95 13.22
N ASP A 266 -12.12 -2.94 14.25
CA ASP A 266 -12.50 -2.72 15.64
C ASP A 266 -11.92 -1.39 16.17
N LYS A 267 -12.79 -0.47 16.55
CA LYS A 267 -12.40 0.87 16.99
C LYS A 267 -11.52 0.87 18.23
N GLU A 268 -11.95 0.15 19.26
CA GLU A 268 -11.27 0.14 20.56
C GLU A 268 -9.87 -0.46 20.45
N GLN A 269 -9.73 -1.53 19.65
CA GLN A 269 -8.44 -2.18 19.43
C GLN A 269 -7.51 -1.31 18.61
N VAL A 270 -8.00 -0.66 17.55
CA VAL A 270 -7.21 0.29 16.74
C VAL A 270 -6.71 1.46 17.59
N GLU A 271 -7.59 2.10 18.37
CA GLU A 271 -7.21 3.22 19.25
C GLU A 271 -6.25 2.79 20.35
N SER A 272 -6.50 1.64 21.00
CA SER A 272 -5.64 1.08 22.05
C SER A 272 -4.26 0.72 21.52
N GLY A 273 -4.20 0.06 20.37
CA GLY A 273 -2.94 -0.30 19.72
C GLY A 273 -2.11 0.92 19.33
N ALA A 274 -2.75 1.93 18.72
CA ALA A 274 -2.08 3.17 18.36
C ALA A 274 -1.54 3.92 19.58
N LYS A 275 -2.32 4.01 20.66
CA LYS A 275 -1.91 4.62 21.92
C LYS A 275 -0.73 3.87 22.56
N LYS A 276 -0.79 2.52 22.57
CA LYS A 276 0.29 1.67 23.12
C LYS A 276 1.62 1.93 22.41
N LEU A 277 1.62 1.95 21.07
CA LEU A 277 2.82 2.20 20.28
C LEU A 277 3.31 3.64 20.42
N ALA A 278 2.41 4.63 20.37
CA ALA A 278 2.78 6.04 20.49
C ALA A 278 3.37 6.37 21.86
N GLN A 279 2.84 5.83 22.95
CA GLN A 279 3.37 6.00 24.30
C GLN A 279 4.75 5.38 24.46
N LYS A 280 5.02 4.24 23.82
CA LYS A 280 6.34 3.62 23.84
C LYS A 280 7.35 4.38 22.99
N PHE A 281 6.88 4.99 21.90
CA PHE A 281 7.71 5.76 20.98
C PHE A 281 8.14 7.09 21.60
N TRP A 282 7.27 7.73 22.38
CA TRP A 282 7.56 8.94 23.17
C TRP A 282 8.47 8.62 24.37
#